data_b98bd8dd3217d1f7b0f2eb82ee8e5593
#
_entry.id   b98bd8dd3217d1f7b0f2eb82ee8e5593
#
_cell.length_a   1.000
_cell.length_b   1.000
_cell.length_c   1.000
_cell.angle_alpha   90.00
_cell.angle_beta   90.00
_cell.angle_gamma   90.00
#
_symmetry.space_group_name_H-M   'P 1'
#
loop_
_entity.id
_entity.type
_entity.pdbx_description
1 polymer ?
#
loop_
_entity_poly.entity_id
_entity_poly.type
_entity_poly.pdbx_seq_one_letter_code
_entity_poly.pdbx_strand_id
1 'polypeptide(L)'
;KRQIALAKTLEQELPESEIFSTGTDTDCHSISNLQEAVPEIFHKFDAIIFIGAMGICIRAIAPHIEDKHKDPAVVCVDSTGRYAVSVLSGHIGGANGLTRYVASILGAEPVITTRSDRTGLWALDTLGKKYGWQTVPAESSDMNHLITLFVDCKPTALLLDIRDEGTTQLEHTLPPHVDVFYKFEDMDLRKYDLLLLVTPFIYNTSDTPALYYVPPVLHMGVGLARDAHPVDTVITHLMDVVVQANMIPLAIRTVSSIAEKKDAPVLKLLAEAYQTRLYTASQLSKIEVPTPSEVVNKHMGTPSVSEASALLSSGGGPLLLPKQKGANFTVAIATVSYTHLRAH
;
A
#
# COMPACT_ATOMS: atom_id res chain seq x y z
N LYS A 1 6.80 8.62 -41.15
CA LYS A 1 5.62 9.53 -41.08
C LYS A 1 4.48 8.93 -40.22
N ARG A 2 4.08 7.65 -40.42
CA ARG A 2 2.95 7.04 -39.66
C ARG A 2 3.27 6.90 -38.18
N GLN A 3 4.46 6.47 -37.81
CA GLN A 3 4.89 6.33 -36.42
C GLN A 3 4.87 7.68 -35.66
N ILE A 4 5.34 8.75 -36.30
CA ILE A 4 5.26 10.09 -35.72
C ILE A 4 3.80 10.54 -35.54
N ALA A 5 2.91 10.24 -36.45
CA ALA A 5 1.49 10.55 -36.29
C ALA A 5 0.89 9.82 -35.07
N LEU A 6 1.23 8.54 -34.86
CA LEU A 6 0.83 7.77 -33.67
C LEU A 6 1.40 8.41 -32.38
N ALA A 7 2.68 8.81 -32.38
CA ALA A 7 3.31 9.46 -31.23
C ALA A 7 2.62 10.79 -30.89
N LYS A 8 2.33 11.63 -31.89
CA LYS A 8 1.60 12.90 -31.68
C LYS A 8 0.16 12.72 -31.18
N THR A 9 -0.52 11.65 -31.61
CA THR A 9 -1.84 11.31 -31.08
C THR A 9 -1.74 10.93 -29.59
N LEU A 10 -0.72 10.17 -29.21
CA LEU A 10 -0.49 9.81 -27.81
C LEU A 10 -0.10 11.01 -26.94
N GLU A 11 0.75 11.91 -27.44
CA GLU A 11 1.19 13.13 -26.75
C GLU A 11 0.02 14.05 -26.37
N GLN A 12 -1.02 14.14 -27.21
CA GLN A 12 -2.22 14.94 -26.93
C GLN A 12 -2.99 14.45 -25.69
N GLU A 13 -2.97 13.15 -25.44
CA GLU A 13 -3.65 12.50 -24.29
C GLU A 13 -2.70 12.26 -23.11
N LEU A 14 -1.39 12.42 -23.31
CA LEU A 14 -0.33 12.24 -22.32
C LEU A 14 0.51 13.54 -22.25
N PRO A 15 0.02 14.61 -21.64
CA PRO A 15 0.63 15.96 -21.73
C PRO A 15 2.03 16.07 -21.10
N GLU A 16 2.42 15.13 -20.22
CA GLU A 16 3.77 15.09 -19.62
C GLU A 16 4.75 14.20 -20.40
N SER A 17 4.39 13.75 -21.61
CA SER A 17 5.24 12.90 -22.42
C SER A 17 6.20 13.70 -23.32
N GLU A 18 7.35 13.10 -23.61
CA GLU A 18 8.35 13.63 -24.55
C GLU A 18 8.51 12.66 -25.74
N ILE A 19 8.55 13.20 -26.97
CA ILE A 19 8.73 12.37 -28.17
C ILE A 19 10.20 12.37 -28.59
N PHE A 20 10.78 11.19 -28.72
CA PHE A 20 12.14 10.97 -29.24
C PHE A 20 12.08 10.31 -30.63
N SER A 21 12.81 10.84 -31.59
CA SER A 21 12.79 10.34 -32.98
C SER A 21 14.17 10.36 -33.64
N THR A 22 14.47 9.30 -34.39
CA THR A 22 15.63 9.26 -35.30
C THR A 22 15.36 9.97 -36.64
N GLY A 23 14.16 10.54 -36.81
CA GLY A 23 13.78 11.29 -37.99
C GLY A 23 14.13 12.79 -37.90
N THR A 24 13.79 13.53 -38.92
CA THR A 24 14.07 14.98 -39.06
C THR A 24 12.87 15.83 -38.67
N ASP A 25 11.92 15.33 -37.87
CA ASP A 25 10.76 16.10 -37.41
C ASP A 25 11.18 17.18 -36.40
N THR A 26 10.75 18.42 -36.61
CA THR A 26 11.15 19.57 -35.79
C THR A 26 10.51 19.65 -34.41
N ASP A 27 9.41 18.92 -34.22
CA ASP A 27 8.61 18.93 -32.98
C ASP A 27 8.93 17.73 -32.05
N CYS A 28 10.06 17.08 -32.23
CA CYS A 28 10.50 15.91 -31.46
C CYS A 28 11.96 16.07 -31.05
N HIS A 29 12.35 15.46 -29.95
CA HIS A 29 13.76 15.33 -29.59
C HIS A 29 14.46 14.43 -30.61
N SER A 30 15.37 15.03 -31.40
CA SER A 30 16.16 14.27 -32.39
C SER A 30 17.23 13.44 -31.69
N ILE A 31 17.26 12.13 -31.96
CA ILE A 31 18.30 11.21 -31.47
C ILE A 31 19.08 10.64 -32.67
N SER A 32 20.38 10.43 -32.49
CA SER A 32 21.24 9.85 -33.53
C SER A 32 20.92 8.40 -33.80
N ASN A 33 20.77 7.61 -32.73
CA ASN A 33 20.32 6.22 -32.77
C ASN A 33 19.74 5.80 -31.41
N LEU A 34 18.98 4.69 -31.40
CA LEU A 34 18.33 4.16 -30.21
C LEU A 34 19.31 3.68 -29.14
N GLN A 35 20.44 3.07 -29.53
CA GLN A 35 21.39 2.49 -28.58
C GLN A 35 22.09 3.55 -27.72
N GLU A 36 22.26 4.75 -28.26
CA GLU A 36 22.83 5.89 -27.51
C GLU A 36 21.79 6.61 -26.64
N ALA A 37 20.55 6.68 -27.09
CA ALA A 37 19.50 7.41 -26.37
C ALA A 37 18.80 6.58 -25.28
N VAL A 38 18.61 5.28 -25.49
CA VAL A 38 17.85 4.41 -24.58
C VAL A 38 18.45 4.36 -23.17
N PRO A 39 19.76 4.34 -22.93
CA PRO A 39 20.30 4.34 -21.56
C PRO A 39 19.79 5.49 -20.70
N GLU A 40 19.78 6.70 -21.25
CA GLU A 40 19.30 7.88 -20.53
C GLU A 40 17.77 7.84 -20.38
N ILE A 41 17.03 7.52 -21.44
CA ILE A 41 15.56 7.45 -21.45
C ILE A 41 15.08 6.39 -20.44
N PHE A 42 15.72 5.22 -20.38
CA PHE A 42 15.33 4.10 -19.53
C PHE A 42 15.39 4.42 -18.03
N HIS A 43 16.34 5.24 -17.61
CA HIS A 43 16.51 5.64 -16.22
C HIS A 43 15.86 6.97 -15.85
N LYS A 44 15.43 7.77 -16.85
CA LYS A 44 14.82 9.09 -16.62
C LYS A 44 13.29 9.02 -16.47
N PHE A 45 12.64 8.14 -17.22
CA PHE A 45 11.18 8.10 -17.32
C PHE A 45 10.58 6.87 -16.62
N ASP A 46 9.41 7.05 -16.00
CA ASP A 46 8.65 5.97 -15.37
C ASP A 46 8.01 5.02 -16.40
N ALA A 47 7.82 5.49 -17.63
CA ALA A 47 7.21 4.71 -18.70
C ALA A 47 7.81 5.04 -20.09
N ILE A 48 7.87 4.03 -20.95
CA ILE A 48 8.35 4.12 -22.33
C ILE A 48 7.32 3.51 -23.27
N ILE A 49 6.85 4.29 -24.24
CA ILE A 49 6.02 3.78 -25.34
C ILE A 49 6.90 3.72 -26.61
N PHE A 50 7.29 2.53 -26.98
CA PHE A 50 8.09 2.28 -28.18
C PHE A 50 7.19 2.04 -29.40
N ILE A 51 7.31 2.84 -30.46
CA ILE A 51 6.51 2.69 -31.68
C ILE A 51 7.38 2.09 -32.78
N GLY A 52 7.24 0.78 -33.00
CA GLY A 52 8.06 0.07 -33.99
C GLY A 52 8.03 -1.45 -33.84
N ALA A 53 9.06 -2.11 -34.36
CA ALA A 53 9.16 -3.55 -34.27
C ALA A 53 9.58 -4.01 -32.86
N MET A 54 8.84 -4.95 -32.26
CA MET A 54 9.09 -5.53 -30.93
C MET A 54 10.55 -5.98 -30.75
N GLY A 55 11.15 -6.65 -31.74
CA GLY A 55 12.52 -7.12 -31.65
C GLY A 55 13.56 -6.00 -31.55
N ILE A 56 13.28 -4.79 -32.08
CA ILE A 56 14.12 -3.60 -31.93
C ILE A 56 13.95 -3.05 -30.52
N CYS A 57 12.73 -2.94 -30.03
CA CYS A 57 12.42 -2.53 -28.67
C CYS A 57 13.20 -3.37 -27.65
N ILE A 58 13.04 -4.71 -27.73
CA ILE A 58 13.68 -5.65 -26.79
C ILE A 58 15.21 -5.50 -26.82
N ARG A 59 15.84 -5.46 -28.02
CA ARG A 59 17.30 -5.30 -28.11
C ARG A 59 17.80 -3.97 -27.56
N ALA A 60 17.00 -2.92 -27.66
CA ALA A 60 17.36 -1.61 -27.14
C ALA A 60 17.31 -1.57 -25.61
N ILE A 61 16.31 -2.16 -24.98
CA ILE A 61 16.13 -2.11 -23.51
C ILE A 61 16.88 -3.23 -22.76
N ALA A 62 17.10 -4.39 -23.38
CA ALA A 62 17.66 -5.59 -22.71
C ALA A 62 18.96 -5.32 -21.91
N PRO A 63 19.94 -4.51 -22.39
CA PRO A 63 21.15 -4.22 -21.62
C PRO A 63 20.94 -3.42 -20.34
N HIS A 64 19.74 -2.83 -20.14
CA HIS A 64 19.42 -1.88 -19.06
C HIS A 64 18.41 -2.46 -18.07
N ILE A 65 17.89 -3.66 -18.32
CA ILE A 65 16.93 -4.33 -17.43
C ILE A 65 17.66 -4.79 -16.17
N GLU A 66 17.21 -4.34 -14.99
CA GLU A 66 17.79 -4.66 -13.69
C GLU A 66 16.81 -5.40 -12.77
N ASP A 67 15.66 -4.75 -12.47
CA ASP A 67 14.70 -5.23 -11.47
C ASP A 67 13.27 -4.75 -11.81
N LYS A 68 12.31 -5.67 -11.71
CA LYS A 68 10.88 -5.39 -11.93
C LYS A 68 10.29 -4.27 -11.07
N HIS A 69 10.94 -3.89 -9.97
CA HIS A 69 10.52 -2.82 -9.07
C HIS A 69 11.12 -1.45 -9.41
N LYS A 70 12.16 -1.42 -10.26
CA LYS A 70 12.88 -0.20 -10.65
C LYS A 70 12.72 0.12 -12.14
N ASP A 71 12.62 -0.94 -12.95
CA ASP A 71 12.55 -0.78 -14.40
C ASP A 71 11.24 -0.10 -14.81
N PRO A 72 11.29 0.83 -15.80
CA PRO A 72 10.11 1.55 -16.27
C PRO A 72 9.08 0.61 -16.90
N ALA A 73 7.83 1.06 -16.95
CA ALA A 73 6.80 0.44 -17.76
C ALA A 73 7.17 0.52 -19.24
N VAL A 74 7.26 -0.60 -19.96
CA VAL A 74 7.53 -0.56 -21.40
C VAL A 74 6.36 -1.15 -22.19
N VAL A 75 5.80 -0.34 -23.09
CA VAL A 75 4.76 -0.72 -24.05
C VAL A 75 5.31 -0.61 -25.46
N CYS A 76 5.12 -1.63 -26.28
CA CYS A 76 5.48 -1.61 -27.68
C CYS A 76 4.23 -1.53 -28.57
N VAL A 77 4.13 -0.47 -29.37
CA VAL A 77 3.08 -0.31 -30.39
C VAL A 77 3.68 -0.64 -31.75
N ASP A 78 3.03 -1.51 -32.52
CA ASP A 78 3.51 -1.83 -33.86
C ASP A 78 3.43 -0.62 -34.81
N SER A 79 4.21 -0.62 -35.87
CA SER A 79 4.33 0.53 -36.79
C SER A 79 3.02 0.90 -37.50
N THR A 80 2.02 0.02 -37.47
CA THR A 80 0.69 0.27 -38.03
C THR A 80 -0.31 0.79 -36.99
N GLY A 81 0.01 0.74 -35.69
CA GLY A 81 -0.87 1.12 -34.60
C GLY A 81 -2.01 0.12 -34.36
N ARG A 82 -1.85 -1.13 -34.81
CA ARG A 82 -2.87 -2.16 -34.65
C ARG A 82 -2.79 -2.86 -33.30
N TYR A 83 -1.59 -3.03 -32.77
CA TYR A 83 -1.33 -3.74 -31.51
C TYR A 83 -0.55 -2.87 -30.55
N ALA A 84 -0.97 -2.85 -29.30
CA ALA A 84 -0.19 -2.32 -28.18
C ALA A 84 0.15 -3.50 -27.24
N VAL A 85 1.44 -3.73 -27.01
CA VAL A 85 1.94 -4.91 -26.29
C VAL A 85 2.65 -4.50 -25.02
N SER A 86 2.24 -5.08 -23.88
CA SER A 86 2.96 -4.95 -22.61
C SER A 86 4.25 -5.75 -22.66
N VAL A 87 5.40 -5.08 -22.55
CA VAL A 87 6.74 -5.68 -22.76
C VAL A 87 7.47 -5.90 -21.44
N LEU A 88 7.49 -4.90 -20.55
CA LEU A 88 8.25 -4.92 -19.31
C LEU A 88 7.47 -4.24 -18.18
N SER A 89 7.69 -4.68 -16.93
CA SER A 89 7.09 -4.13 -15.71
C SER A 89 5.56 -4.08 -15.73
N GLY A 90 4.94 -5.19 -16.15
CA GLY A 90 3.50 -5.32 -16.41
C GLY A 90 2.60 -4.92 -15.25
N HIS A 91 2.86 -5.42 -14.03
CA HIS A 91 2.05 -5.17 -12.83
C HIS A 91 2.58 -3.99 -12.02
N ILE A 92 3.74 -4.15 -11.39
CA ILE A 92 4.33 -3.18 -10.45
C ILE A 92 4.65 -1.85 -11.14
N GLY A 93 5.26 -1.91 -12.34
CA GLY A 93 5.56 -0.73 -13.15
C GLY A 93 4.37 -0.17 -13.91
N GLY A 94 3.22 -0.87 -13.96
CA GLY A 94 1.99 -0.36 -14.57
C GLY A 94 1.87 -0.54 -16.08
N ALA A 95 2.78 -1.27 -16.75
CA ALA A 95 2.77 -1.42 -18.22
C ALA A 95 1.47 -2.06 -18.75
N ASN A 96 0.80 -2.95 -17.99
CA ASN A 96 -0.49 -3.53 -18.40
C ASN A 96 -1.60 -2.47 -18.45
N GLY A 97 -1.67 -1.58 -17.44
CA GLY A 97 -2.60 -0.45 -17.42
C GLY A 97 -2.33 0.53 -18.57
N LEU A 98 -1.06 0.91 -18.74
CA LEU A 98 -0.61 1.79 -19.82
C LEU A 98 -0.92 1.17 -21.20
N THR A 99 -0.75 -0.14 -21.38
CA THR A 99 -1.07 -0.84 -22.64
C THR A 99 -2.54 -0.70 -22.98
N ARG A 100 -3.45 -0.89 -22.02
CA ARG A 100 -4.90 -0.72 -22.24
C ARG A 100 -5.23 0.74 -22.58
N TYR A 101 -4.61 1.69 -21.89
CA TYR A 101 -4.82 3.12 -22.14
C TYR A 101 -4.32 3.54 -23.53
N VAL A 102 -3.10 3.18 -23.89
CA VAL A 102 -2.52 3.43 -25.23
C VAL A 102 -3.39 2.77 -26.32
N ALA A 103 -3.82 1.55 -26.10
CA ALA A 103 -4.71 0.86 -27.04
C ALA A 103 -6.04 1.57 -27.23
N SER A 104 -6.64 2.11 -26.18
CA SER A 104 -7.91 2.88 -26.26
C SER A 104 -7.75 4.18 -27.06
N ILE A 105 -6.63 4.89 -26.89
CA ILE A 105 -6.34 6.12 -27.64
C ILE A 105 -6.16 5.85 -29.14
N LEU A 106 -5.41 4.79 -29.48
CA LEU A 106 -5.05 4.48 -30.86
C LEU A 106 -6.07 3.61 -31.60
N GLY A 107 -7.10 3.09 -30.91
CA GLY A 107 -8.00 2.06 -31.44
C GLY A 107 -7.27 0.76 -31.72
N ALA A 108 -6.19 0.46 -30.96
CA ALA A 108 -5.38 -0.74 -31.08
C ALA A 108 -5.92 -1.90 -30.25
N GLU A 109 -5.46 -3.10 -30.55
CA GLU A 109 -5.72 -4.29 -29.72
C GLU A 109 -4.66 -4.41 -28.62
N PRO A 110 -5.03 -4.41 -27.33
CA PRO A 110 -4.07 -4.58 -26.24
C PRO A 110 -3.65 -6.04 -26.11
N VAL A 111 -2.33 -6.28 -26.11
CA VAL A 111 -1.74 -7.60 -25.92
C VAL A 111 -1.05 -7.66 -24.57
N ILE A 112 -1.70 -8.34 -23.62
CA ILE A 112 -1.19 -8.52 -22.26
C ILE A 112 -1.05 -10.03 -22.05
N THR A 113 0.15 -10.47 -21.68
CA THR A 113 0.48 -11.90 -21.60
C THR A 113 0.54 -12.44 -20.18
N THR A 114 0.45 -11.57 -19.16
CA THR A 114 0.44 -12.00 -17.76
C THR A 114 -0.80 -12.83 -17.45
N ARG A 115 -0.61 -13.97 -16.78
CA ARG A 115 -1.68 -14.95 -16.55
C ARG A 115 -2.81 -14.37 -15.69
N SER A 116 -2.47 -13.61 -14.65
CA SER A 116 -3.42 -12.93 -13.78
C SER A 116 -4.37 -11.98 -14.52
N ASP A 117 -3.86 -11.21 -15.49
CA ASP A 117 -4.69 -10.29 -16.29
C ASP A 117 -5.64 -10.99 -17.26
N ARG A 118 -5.27 -12.18 -17.74
CA ARG A 118 -6.09 -12.96 -18.68
C ARG A 118 -7.21 -13.73 -17.99
N THR A 119 -7.05 -14.04 -16.70
CA THR A 119 -8.03 -14.82 -15.91
C THR A 119 -8.96 -13.94 -15.08
N GLY A 120 -8.78 -12.62 -15.09
CA GLY A 120 -9.54 -11.70 -14.24
C GLY A 120 -9.20 -11.81 -12.74
N LEU A 121 -8.11 -12.51 -12.40
CA LEU A 121 -7.64 -12.66 -11.03
C LEU A 121 -6.97 -11.38 -10.53
N TRP A 122 -6.97 -11.21 -9.20
CA TRP A 122 -6.29 -10.08 -8.57
C TRP A 122 -4.77 -10.20 -8.71
N ALA A 123 -4.10 -9.07 -8.94
CA ALA A 123 -2.65 -8.97 -8.88
C ALA A 123 -2.24 -8.78 -7.42
N LEU A 124 -1.90 -9.85 -6.71
CA LEU A 124 -1.69 -9.86 -5.26
C LEU A 124 -0.60 -8.89 -4.80
N ASP A 125 0.44 -8.71 -5.59
CA ASP A 125 1.59 -7.84 -5.29
C ASP A 125 1.26 -6.34 -5.36
N THR A 126 0.26 -5.96 -6.16
CA THR A 126 -0.15 -4.55 -6.34
C THR A 126 -1.51 -4.23 -5.72
N LEU A 127 -2.25 -5.24 -5.29
CA LEU A 127 -3.60 -5.08 -4.74
C LEU A 127 -3.62 -4.13 -3.54
N GLY A 128 -2.68 -4.29 -2.60
CA GLY A 128 -2.58 -3.42 -1.42
C GLY A 128 -2.35 -1.96 -1.81
N LYS A 129 -1.43 -1.69 -2.75
CA LYS A 129 -1.14 -0.33 -3.23
C LYS A 129 -2.38 0.36 -3.81
N LYS A 130 -3.22 -0.39 -4.53
CA LYS A 130 -4.46 0.14 -5.12
C LYS A 130 -5.42 0.74 -4.07
N TYR A 131 -5.45 0.18 -2.86
CA TYR A 131 -6.35 0.59 -1.78
C TYR A 131 -5.64 1.31 -0.63
N GLY A 132 -4.34 1.61 -0.79
CA GLY A 132 -3.54 2.27 0.25
C GLY A 132 -3.21 1.35 1.44
N TRP A 133 -3.24 0.04 1.26
CA TRP A 133 -2.85 -0.95 2.26
C TRP A 133 -1.38 -1.35 2.08
N GLN A 134 -0.70 -1.62 3.17
CA GLN A 134 0.63 -2.25 3.12
C GLN A 134 0.48 -3.73 2.80
N THR A 135 1.35 -4.27 1.95
CA THR A 135 1.35 -5.69 1.56
C THR A 135 2.53 -6.38 2.23
N VAL A 136 2.26 -7.37 3.09
CA VAL A 136 3.27 -8.05 3.91
C VAL A 136 3.06 -9.56 3.85
N PRO A 137 3.94 -10.33 3.20
CA PRO A 137 3.94 -11.78 3.32
C PRO A 137 4.20 -12.20 4.78
N ALA A 138 3.57 -13.28 5.26
CA ALA A 138 3.93 -13.87 6.54
C ALA A 138 5.41 -14.35 6.52
N GLU A 139 6.05 -14.45 7.69
CA GLU A 139 7.50 -14.75 7.80
C GLU A 139 7.93 -16.00 7.03
N SER A 140 7.08 -17.02 6.95
CA SER A 140 7.34 -18.28 6.24
C SER A 140 6.94 -18.26 4.75
N SER A 141 6.49 -17.11 4.23
CA SER A 141 5.87 -17.01 2.90
C SER A 141 6.71 -16.17 1.94
N ASP A 142 6.93 -16.70 0.73
CA ASP A 142 7.54 -15.96 -0.38
C ASP A 142 6.45 -15.42 -1.34
N MET A 143 6.55 -14.15 -1.72
CA MET A 143 5.56 -13.49 -2.59
C MET A 143 5.34 -14.22 -3.91
N ASN A 144 6.39 -14.71 -4.55
CA ASN A 144 6.25 -15.42 -5.82
C ASN A 144 5.51 -16.76 -5.65
N HIS A 145 5.75 -17.44 -4.52
CA HIS A 145 5.02 -18.65 -4.17
C HIS A 145 3.53 -18.38 -3.93
N LEU A 146 3.20 -17.31 -3.16
CA LEU A 146 1.80 -16.90 -2.91
C LEU A 146 1.07 -16.55 -4.21
N ILE A 147 1.72 -15.81 -5.12
CA ILE A 147 1.17 -15.49 -6.44
C ILE A 147 0.94 -16.78 -7.25
N THR A 148 1.86 -17.73 -7.20
CA THR A 148 1.74 -19.01 -7.91
C THR A 148 0.53 -19.80 -7.42
N LEU A 149 0.34 -19.94 -6.10
CA LEU A 149 -0.82 -20.61 -5.53
C LEU A 149 -2.13 -19.97 -6.00
N PHE A 150 -2.20 -18.64 -5.97
CA PHE A 150 -3.39 -17.90 -6.38
C PHE A 150 -3.71 -18.03 -7.86
N VAL A 151 -2.70 -17.90 -8.72
CA VAL A 151 -2.84 -18.00 -10.19
C VAL A 151 -3.15 -19.43 -10.63
N ASP A 152 -2.71 -20.43 -9.87
CA ASP A 152 -3.06 -21.86 -10.08
C ASP A 152 -4.44 -22.21 -9.50
N CYS A 153 -5.21 -21.22 -9.05
CA CYS A 153 -6.55 -21.38 -8.50
C CYS A 153 -6.62 -22.37 -7.32
N LYS A 154 -5.58 -22.36 -6.46
CA LYS A 154 -5.59 -23.18 -5.25
C LYS A 154 -6.65 -22.63 -4.27
N PRO A 155 -7.28 -23.52 -3.46
CA PRO A 155 -8.23 -23.08 -2.46
C PRO A 155 -7.68 -21.93 -1.62
N THR A 156 -8.35 -20.79 -1.63
CA THR A 156 -7.89 -19.55 -1.00
C THR A 156 -8.97 -19.03 -0.06
N ALA A 157 -8.58 -18.67 1.17
CA ALA A 157 -9.45 -17.97 2.12
C ALA A 157 -9.13 -16.48 2.13
N LEU A 158 -10.14 -15.62 2.06
CA LEU A 158 -10.05 -14.18 2.20
C LEU A 158 -10.71 -13.74 3.51
N LEU A 159 -9.91 -13.21 4.44
CA LEU A 159 -10.44 -12.55 5.65
C LEU A 159 -10.60 -11.06 5.41
N LEU A 160 -11.76 -10.52 5.77
CA LEU A 160 -12.08 -9.08 5.72
C LEU A 160 -12.47 -8.59 7.12
N ASP A 161 -11.48 -8.20 7.92
CA ASP A 161 -11.71 -7.67 9.27
C ASP A 161 -12.16 -6.21 9.30
N ILE A 162 -12.02 -5.50 8.19
CA ILE A 162 -12.42 -4.10 8.08
C ILE A 162 -13.46 -3.93 6.96
N ARG A 163 -14.11 -2.76 6.95
CA ARG A 163 -14.99 -2.32 5.88
C ARG A 163 -14.50 -1.01 5.31
N ASP A 164 -14.08 -1.02 4.05
CA ASP A 164 -13.73 0.14 3.26
C ASP A 164 -14.08 -0.09 1.78
N GLU A 165 -13.70 0.85 0.91
CA GLU A 165 -13.92 0.72 -0.54
C GLU A 165 -13.19 -0.50 -1.11
N GLY A 166 -11.97 -0.78 -0.63
CA GLY A 166 -11.16 -1.91 -1.09
C GLY A 166 -11.81 -3.24 -0.78
N THR A 167 -12.26 -3.46 0.46
CA THR A 167 -12.93 -4.71 0.86
C THR A 167 -14.26 -4.91 0.13
N THR A 168 -15.01 -3.83 -0.09
CA THR A 168 -16.25 -3.87 -0.89
C THR A 168 -15.96 -4.28 -2.33
N GLN A 169 -14.90 -3.73 -2.93
CA GLN A 169 -14.51 -4.08 -4.30
C GLN A 169 -14.01 -5.54 -4.41
N LEU A 170 -13.31 -6.06 -3.40
CA LEU A 170 -12.90 -7.47 -3.37
C LEU A 170 -14.11 -8.39 -3.35
N GLU A 171 -15.13 -8.10 -2.53
CA GLU A 171 -16.37 -8.89 -2.49
C GLU A 171 -17.09 -8.92 -3.85
N HIS A 172 -17.10 -7.80 -4.58
CA HIS A 172 -17.73 -7.72 -5.91
C HIS A 172 -16.94 -8.40 -7.03
N THR A 173 -15.64 -8.61 -6.84
CA THR A 173 -14.75 -9.17 -7.88
C THR A 173 -14.15 -10.52 -7.47
N LEU A 174 -14.85 -11.26 -6.62
CA LEU A 174 -14.37 -12.48 -5.99
C LEU A 174 -14.08 -13.58 -7.02
N PRO A 175 -12.85 -14.13 -7.08
CA PRO A 175 -12.55 -15.26 -7.93
C PRO A 175 -13.23 -16.55 -7.42
N PRO A 176 -13.59 -17.51 -8.30
CA PRO A 176 -14.36 -18.71 -7.92
C PRO A 176 -13.69 -19.64 -6.90
N HIS A 177 -12.37 -19.55 -6.73
CA HIS A 177 -11.58 -20.38 -5.80
C HIS A 177 -11.30 -19.66 -4.46
N VAL A 178 -11.95 -18.52 -4.21
CA VAL A 178 -11.77 -17.72 -3.00
C VAL A 178 -13.03 -17.73 -2.18
N ASP A 179 -12.94 -18.23 -0.93
CA ASP A 179 -13.99 -18.15 0.07
C ASP A 179 -13.77 -16.94 0.98
N VAL A 180 -14.83 -16.18 1.28
CA VAL A 180 -14.77 -14.98 2.11
C VAL A 180 -15.18 -15.28 3.54
N PHE A 181 -14.41 -14.72 4.47
CA PHE A 181 -14.67 -14.78 5.91
C PHE A 181 -14.61 -13.36 6.50
N TYR A 182 -15.38 -13.17 7.57
CA TYR A 182 -15.42 -11.92 8.32
C TYR A 182 -14.94 -12.08 9.76
N LYS A 183 -14.60 -13.30 10.14
CA LYS A 183 -13.97 -13.67 11.41
C LYS A 183 -12.95 -14.76 11.15
N PHE A 184 -11.79 -14.63 11.76
CA PHE A 184 -10.71 -15.59 11.61
C PHE A 184 -11.10 -16.97 12.17
N GLU A 185 -11.88 -17.00 13.27
CA GLU A 185 -12.33 -18.20 13.95
C GLU A 185 -13.26 -19.10 13.09
N ASP A 186 -13.92 -18.51 12.09
CA ASP A 186 -14.80 -19.23 11.17
C ASP A 186 -14.02 -19.98 10.08
N MET A 187 -12.69 -19.78 9.99
CA MET A 187 -11.83 -20.37 8.97
C MET A 187 -11.27 -21.72 9.41
N ASP A 188 -11.56 -22.79 8.68
CA ASP A 188 -10.84 -24.06 8.83
C ASP A 188 -9.58 -24.03 7.95
N LEU A 189 -8.44 -23.59 8.51
CA LEU A 189 -7.18 -23.37 7.78
C LEU A 189 -6.71 -24.60 6.98
N ARG A 190 -7.08 -25.82 7.40
CA ARG A 190 -6.69 -27.06 6.73
C ARG A 190 -7.31 -27.25 5.34
N LYS A 191 -8.31 -26.43 5.02
CA LYS A 191 -9.00 -26.47 3.70
C LYS A 191 -8.37 -25.57 2.66
N TYR A 192 -7.42 -24.71 3.06
CA TYR A 192 -6.88 -23.67 2.20
C TYR A 192 -5.37 -23.80 2.03
N ASP A 193 -4.91 -23.58 0.81
CA ASP A 193 -3.50 -23.55 0.44
C ASP A 193 -2.93 -22.13 0.54
N LEU A 194 -3.82 -21.09 0.62
CA LEU A 194 -3.45 -19.69 0.68
C LEU A 194 -4.44 -18.90 1.56
N LEU A 195 -3.90 -18.01 2.39
CA LEU A 195 -4.68 -17.05 3.16
C LEU A 195 -4.39 -15.63 2.67
N LEU A 196 -5.43 -14.86 2.36
CA LEU A 196 -5.38 -13.42 2.10
C LEU A 196 -6.08 -12.71 3.26
N LEU A 197 -5.35 -11.90 4.02
CA LEU A 197 -5.83 -11.33 5.28
C LEU A 197 -5.85 -9.80 5.19
N VAL A 198 -7.04 -9.20 5.02
CA VAL A 198 -7.22 -7.74 5.10
C VAL A 198 -7.55 -7.37 6.54
N THR A 199 -6.50 -7.03 7.31
CA THR A 199 -6.60 -6.94 8.77
C THR A 199 -5.55 -6.01 9.38
N PRO A 200 -5.86 -5.30 10.48
CA PRO A 200 -4.86 -4.65 11.32
C PRO A 200 -4.30 -5.58 12.43
N PHE A 201 -4.73 -6.85 12.50
CA PHE A 201 -4.37 -7.80 13.56
C PHE A 201 -3.40 -8.87 13.10
N ILE A 202 -2.66 -9.41 14.07
CA ILE A 202 -1.77 -10.56 13.89
C ILE A 202 -2.55 -11.83 14.22
N TYR A 203 -2.61 -12.77 13.28
CA TYR A 203 -3.22 -14.07 13.47
C TYR A 203 -2.20 -15.20 13.39
N ASN A 204 -2.45 -16.28 14.13
CA ASN A 204 -1.69 -17.50 13.97
C ASN A 204 -2.22 -18.27 12.76
N THR A 205 -1.48 -18.18 11.65
CA THR A 205 -1.83 -18.87 10.39
C THR A 205 -1.32 -20.30 10.33
N SER A 206 -0.69 -20.81 11.40
CA SER A 206 0.00 -22.10 11.43
C SER A 206 1.04 -22.19 10.30
N ASP A 207 1.05 -23.27 9.54
CA ASP A 207 1.95 -23.46 8.40
C ASP A 207 1.32 -23.05 7.04
N THR A 208 0.08 -22.52 7.05
CA THR A 208 -0.59 -22.12 5.82
C THR A 208 0.01 -20.82 5.28
N PRO A 209 0.48 -20.79 4.02
CA PRO A 209 1.01 -19.59 3.38
C PRO A 209 0.02 -18.43 3.45
N ALA A 210 0.48 -17.25 3.90
CA ALA A 210 -0.39 -16.12 4.14
C ALA A 210 0.17 -14.80 3.61
N LEU A 211 -0.72 -13.96 3.08
CA LEU A 211 -0.45 -12.59 2.66
C LEU A 211 -1.35 -11.63 3.42
N TYR A 212 -0.72 -10.73 4.15
CA TYR A 212 -1.40 -9.65 4.86
C TYR A 212 -1.52 -8.42 3.96
N TYR A 213 -2.71 -7.87 3.89
CA TYR A 213 -3.00 -6.51 3.44
C TYR A 213 -3.36 -5.71 4.67
N VAL A 214 -2.49 -4.78 5.05
CA VAL A 214 -2.57 -4.05 6.31
C VAL A 214 -3.12 -2.64 6.07
N PRO A 215 -4.40 -2.38 6.34
CA PRO A 215 -4.99 -1.06 6.18
C PRO A 215 -4.55 -0.13 7.34
N PRO A 216 -4.23 1.15 7.07
CA PRO A 216 -3.84 2.12 8.09
C PRO A 216 -5.07 2.67 8.82
N VAL A 217 -5.60 1.91 9.77
CA VAL A 217 -6.87 2.20 10.47
C VAL A 217 -6.72 2.44 11.98
N LEU A 218 -5.53 2.24 12.54
CA LEU A 218 -5.27 2.39 13.96
C LEU A 218 -4.79 3.80 14.31
N HIS A 219 -5.26 4.33 15.43
CA HIS A 219 -4.88 5.61 15.98
C HIS A 219 -4.29 5.41 17.37
N MET A 220 -2.97 5.63 17.50
CA MET A 220 -2.24 5.45 18.73
C MET A 220 -2.15 6.77 19.49
N GLY A 221 -2.66 6.80 20.71
CA GLY A 221 -2.49 7.91 21.64
C GLY A 221 -1.37 7.60 22.63
N VAL A 222 -0.45 8.55 22.83
CA VAL A 222 0.74 8.38 23.68
C VAL A 222 0.80 9.47 24.73
N GLY A 223 0.87 9.07 26.01
CA GLY A 223 1.25 9.95 27.11
C GLY A 223 2.69 9.69 27.50
N LEU A 224 3.52 10.72 27.61
CA LEU A 224 4.95 10.61 27.92
C LEU A 224 5.28 11.25 29.28
N ALA A 225 6.10 10.58 30.08
CA ALA A 225 6.72 11.15 31.26
C ALA A 225 7.64 12.32 30.87
N ARG A 226 8.07 13.13 31.87
CA ARG A 226 8.98 14.26 31.62
C ARG A 226 10.32 13.78 31.07
N ASP A 227 10.83 12.67 31.60
CA ASP A 227 12.12 12.09 31.30
C ASP A 227 11.98 10.73 30.59
N ALA A 228 11.27 10.71 29.47
CA ALA A 228 11.05 9.51 28.66
C ALA A 228 12.32 9.16 27.86
N HIS A 229 13.30 8.58 28.55
CA HIS A 229 14.61 8.16 27.99
C HIS A 229 14.99 6.75 28.47
N PRO A 230 15.81 5.99 27.69
CA PRO A 230 16.28 6.28 26.33
C PRO A 230 15.15 6.24 25.29
N VAL A 231 15.19 7.11 24.29
CA VAL A 231 14.11 7.29 23.30
C VAL A 231 13.81 5.99 22.54
N ASP A 232 14.86 5.32 22.02
CA ASP A 232 14.70 4.07 21.27
C ASP A 232 14.07 2.96 22.12
N THR A 233 14.45 2.87 23.40
CA THR A 233 13.84 1.89 24.33
C THR A 233 12.36 2.17 24.54
N VAL A 234 11.99 3.45 24.69
CA VAL A 234 10.58 3.82 24.84
C VAL A 234 9.76 3.47 23.59
N ILE A 235 10.31 3.72 22.38
CA ILE A 235 9.66 3.39 21.12
C ILE A 235 9.54 1.87 20.94
N THR A 236 10.60 1.12 21.22
CA THR A 236 10.57 -0.35 21.18
C THR A 236 9.45 -0.89 22.09
N HIS A 237 9.41 -0.45 23.35
CA HIS A 237 8.37 -0.89 24.28
C HIS A 237 6.96 -0.44 23.87
N LEU A 238 6.80 0.74 23.24
CA LEU A 238 5.52 1.15 22.66
C LEU A 238 5.05 0.17 21.57
N MET A 239 5.95 -0.21 20.66
CA MET A 239 5.65 -1.17 19.59
C MET A 239 5.44 -2.57 20.14
N ASP A 240 6.19 -2.99 21.15
CA ASP A 240 5.97 -4.27 21.84
C ASP A 240 4.56 -4.38 22.43
N VAL A 241 4.04 -3.29 23.03
CA VAL A 241 2.66 -3.28 23.54
C VAL A 241 1.64 -3.44 22.41
N VAL A 242 1.87 -2.82 21.24
CA VAL A 242 1.02 -2.99 20.06
C VAL A 242 1.01 -4.44 19.59
N VAL A 243 2.19 -5.06 19.45
CA VAL A 243 2.35 -6.45 19.01
C VAL A 243 1.78 -7.44 20.03
N GLN A 244 2.00 -7.22 21.35
CA GLN A 244 1.42 -8.04 22.41
C GLN A 244 -0.11 -7.98 22.47
N ALA A 245 -0.69 -6.88 21.96
CA ALA A 245 -2.13 -6.75 21.76
C ALA A 245 -2.62 -7.38 20.43
N ASN A 246 -1.80 -8.21 19.77
CA ASN A 246 -2.05 -8.80 18.47
C ASN A 246 -2.36 -7.78 17.36
N MET A 247 -1.78 -6.57 17.41
CA MET A 247 -1.96 -5.54 16.40
C MET A 247 -0.67 -5.38 15.57
N ILE A 248 -0.85 -5.06 14.30
CA ILE A 248 0.27 -4.84 13.37
C ILE A 248 0.67 -3.35 13.43
N PRO A 249 1.94 -3.00 13.79
CA PRO A 249 2.38 -1.61 13.85
C PRO A 249 2.19 -0.82 12.54
N LEU A 250 2.30 -1.48 11.39
CA LEU A 250 2.04 -0.88 10.06
C LEU A 250 0.58 -0.43 9.86
N ALA A 251 -0.35 -0.91 10.67
CA ALA A 251 -1.74 -0.46 10.67
C ALA A 251 -1.95 0.90 11.38
N ILE A 252 -0.93 1.41 12.07
CA ILE A 252 -1.00 2.70 12.74
C ILE A 252 -0.98 3.82 11.69
N ARG A 253 -2.08 4.57 11.62
CA ARG A 253 -2.23 5.74 10.77
C ARG A 253 -1.70 7.01 11.41
N THR A 254 -2.03 7.22 12.70
CA THR A 254 -1.64 8.42 13.42
C THR A 254 -1.10 8.09 14.81
N VAL A 255 -0.11 8.86 15.22
CA VAL A 255 0.34 8.95 16.61
C VAL A 255 -0.10 10.28 17.18
N SER A 256 -0.72 10.28 18.35
CA SER A 256 -1.27 11.50 18.94
C SER A 256 -0.90 11.67 20.41
N SER A 257 -0.80 12.92 20.85
CA SER A 257 -0.45 13.28 22.21
C SER A 257 -0.98 14.68 22.58
N ILE A 258 -0.63 15.14 23.77
CA ILE A 258 -0.92 16.49 24.23
C ILE A 258 0.09 17.50 23.66
N ALA A 259 -0.36 18.72 23.33
CA ALA A 259 0.44 19.75 22.66
C ALA A 259 1.68 20.20 23.45
N GLU A 260 1.64 20.14 24.77
CA GLU A 260 2.75 20.45 25.68
C GLU A 260 3.95 19.50 25.50
N LYS A 261 3.74 18.35 24.85
CA LYS A 261 4.78 17.36 24.55
C LYS A 261 5.32 17.44 23.10
N LYS A 262 4.98 18.48 22.34
CA LYS A 262 5.39 18.66 20.93
C LYS A 262 6.89 18.48 20.66
N ASP A 263 7.71 18.89 21.63
CA ASP A 263 9.16 18.84 21.54
C ASP A 263 9.79 17.57 22.13
N ALA A 264 8.97 16.63 22.63
CA ALA A 264 9.46 15.38 23.19
C ALA A 264 10.20 14.56 22.11
N PRO A 265 11.45 14.11 22.35
CA PRO A 265 12.24 13.38 21.35
C PRO A 265 11.54 12.11 20.82
N VAL A 266 10.80 11.40 21.68
CA VAL A 266 10.02 10.22 21.29
C VAL A 266 8.97 10.58 20.22
N LEU A 267 8.23 11.70 20.39
CA LEU A 267 7.22 12.11 19.39
C LEU A 267 7.86 12.60 18.09
N LYS A 268 9.03 13.26 18.17
CA LYS A 268 9.76 13.69 16.95
C LYS A 268 10.21 12.48 16.12
N LEU A 269 10.72 11.44 16.76
CA LEU A 269 11.15 10.23 16.07
C LEU A 269 9.93 9.45 15.52
N LEU A 270 8.83 9.35 16.27
CA LEU A 270 7.60 8.74 15.75
C LEU A 270 6.98 9.53 14.58
N ALA A 271 7.19 10.85 14.53
CA ALA A 271 6.71 11.68 13.42
C ALA A 271 7.42 11.44 12.08
N GLU A 272 8.58 10.77 12.08
CA GLU A 272 9.27 10.34 10.85
C GLU A 272 8.54 9.19 10.14
N ALA A 273 7.84 8.32 10.89
CA ALA A 273 7.17 7.15 10.37
C ALA A 273 5.63 7.29 10.32
N TYR A 274 5.05 8.14 11.17
CA TYR A 274 3.60 8.23 11.36
C TYR A 274 3.10 9.68 11.29
N GLN A 275 1.87 9.87 10.80
CA GLN A 275 1.21 11.17 10.91
C GLN A 275 1.00 11.52 12.38
N THR A 276 1.56 12.66 12.85
CA THR A 276 1.43 13.10 14.24
C THR A 276 0.30 14.11 14.41
N ARG A 277 -0.50 13.95 15.47
CA ARG A 277 -1.55 14.88 15.86
C ARG A 277 -1.38 15.29 17.32
N LEU A 278 -1.43 16.60 17.58
CA LEU A 278 -1.29 17.17 18.92
C LEU A 278 -2.56 17.92 19.31
N TYR A 279 -3.03 17.68 20.52
CA TYR A 279 -4.27 18.24 21.03
C TYR A 279 -4.02 19.05 22.32
N THR A 280 -4.76 20.11 22.52
CA THR A 280 -4.70 20.87 23.77
C THR A 280 -5.37 20.12 24.92
N ALA A 281 -4.99 20.42 26.17
CA ALA A 281 -5.64 19.85 27.35
C ALA A 281 -7.17 20.06 27.32
N SER A 282 -7.62 21.26 26.88
CA SER A 282 -9.06 21.57 26.74
C SER A 282 -9.79 20.70 25.70
N GLN A 283 -9.11 20.27 24.62
CA GLN A 283 -9.69 19.34 23.66
C GLN A 283 -9.80 17.94 24.26
N LEU A 284 -8.72 17.48 24.91
CA LEU A 284 -8.65 16.14 25.50
C LEU A 284 -9.61 15.98 26.70
N SER A 285 -9.81 17.03 27.50
CA SER A 285 -10.69 16.98 28.68
C SER A 285 -12.17 16.80 28.34
N LYS A 286 -12.57 17.05 27.10
CA LYS A 286 -13.94 16.87 26.61
C LYS A 286 -14.25 15.42 26.21
N ILE A 287 -13.23 14.57 26.14
CA ILE A 287 -13.37 13.18 25.70
C ILE A 287 -13.58 12.30 26.93
N GLU A 288 -14.69 11.59 26.93
CA GLU A 288 -14.94 10.55 27.94
C GLU A 288 -13.98 9.38 27.74
N VAL A 289 -13.30 8.96 28.80
CA VAL A 289 -12.28 7.91 28.77
C VAL A 289 -12.60 6.82 29.80
N PRO A 290 -12.38 5.52 29.47
CA PRO A 290 -12.71 4.43 30.36
C PRO A 290 -11.78 4.36 31.59
N THR A 291 -10.54 4.84 31.52
CA THR A 291 -9.58 4.76 32.63
C THR A 291 -9.05 6.15 33.04
N PRO A 292 -9.89 7.01 33.65
CA PRO A 292 -9.47 8.34 34.07
C PRO A 292 -8.42 8.27 35.19
N SER A 293 -7.57 9.30 35.28
CA SER A 293 -6.55 9.45 36.31
C SER A 293 -6.62 10.85 36.93
N GLU A 294 -6.91 10.92 38.24
CA GLU A 294 -6.93 12.18 38.95
C GLU A 294 -5.57 12.87 38.97
N VAL A 295 -4.48 12.10 39.09
CA VAL A 295 -3.12 12.63 39.06
C VAL A 295 -2.82 13.29 37.71
N VAL A 296 -3.17 12.66 36.61
CA VAL A 296 -2.96 13.20 35.24
C VAL A 296 -3.87 14.43 35.07
N ASN A 297 -5.12 14.39 35.54
CA ASN A 297 -6.03 15.49 35.43
C ASN A 297 -5.53 16.73 36.22
N LYS A 298 -4.98 16.52 37.40
CA LYS A 298 -4.40 17.61 38.21
C LYS A 298 -3.19 18.28 37.55
N HIS A 299 -2.35 17.50 36.86
CA HIS A 299 -1.11 18.02 36.29
C HIS A 299 -1.24 18.46 34.82
N MET A 300 -2.13 17.82 34.03
CA MET A 300 -2.23 18.01 32.59
C MET A 300 -3.59 18.60 32.16
N GLY A 301 -4.53 18.77 33.07
CA GLY A 301 -5.87 19.29 32.77
C GLY A 301 -6.73 18.35 31.90
N THR A 302 -6.40 17.07 31.89
CA THR A 302 -7.17 16.03 31.19
C THR A 302 -7.10 14.71 31.96
N PRO A 303 -8.18 13.93 32.02
CA PRO A 303 -8.20 12.66 32.76
C PRO A 303 -7.31 11.55 32.14
N SER A 304 -7.03 11.61 30.84
CA SER A 304 -6.11 10.68 30.15
C SER A 304 -5.61 11.31 28.88
N VAL A 305 -4.28 11.36 28.70
CA VAL A 305 -3.68 11.83 27.44
C VAL A 305 -3.81 10.77 26.36
N SER A 306 -3.38 9.52 26.65
CA SER A 306 -3.33 8.46 25.65
C SER A 306 -4.71 8.07 25.10
N GLU A 307 -5.69 7.80 25.97
CA GLU A 307 -7.03 7.41 25.53
C GLU A 307 -7.75 8.56 24.81
N ALA A 308 -7.74 9.76 25.42
CA ALA A 308 -8.43 10.91 24.84
C ALA A 308 -7.85 11.29 23.47
N SER A 309 -6.52 11.26 23.31
CA SER A 309 -5.91 11.60 22.01
C SER A 309 -6.12 10.50 20.95
N ALA A 310 -6.12 9.21 21.32
CA ALA A 310 -6.46 8.12 20.41
C ALA A 310 -7.90 8.23 19.91
N LEU A 311 -8.87 8.41 20.84
CA LEU A 311 -10.29 8.57 20.52
C LEU A 311 -10.55 9.80 19.65
N LEU A 312 -9.93 10.93 19.96
CA LEU A 312 -10.07 12.15 19.17
C LEU A 312 -9.48 12.01 17.77
N SER A 313 -8.33 11.33 17.65
CA SER A 313 -7.68 11.05 16.35
C SER A 313 -8.48 10.10 15.48
N SER A 314 -9.18 9.15 16.06
CA SER A 314 -10.03 8.18 15.36
C SER A 314 -11.36 8.76 14.86
N GLY A 315 -11.69 9.99 15.27
CA GLY A 315 -13.00 10.60 14.96
C GLY A 315 -14.15 9.99 15.77
N GLY A 316 -13.89 9.51 16.98
CA GLY A 316 -14.87 8.90 17.88
C GLY A 316 -15.10 7.41 17.62
N GLY A 317 -14.19 6.74 16.94
CA GLY A 317 -14.24 5.28 16.77
C GLY A 317 -13.91 4.53 18.08
N PRO A 318 -14.16 3.21 18.15
CA PRO A 318 -13.98 2.43 19.37
C PRO A 318 -12.51 2.34 19.81
N LEU A 319 -12.33 2.30 21.14
CA LEU A 319 -11.04 2.04 21.75
C LEU A 319 -10.78 0.53 21.75
N LEU A 320 -9.80 0.08 20.96
CA LEU A 320 -9.42 -1.33 20.86
C LEU A 320 -8.48 -1.77 21.97
N LEU A 321 -7.55 -0.88 22.36
CA LEU A 321 -6.63 -1.11 23.47
C LEU A 321 -6.80 0.06 24.48
N PRO A 322 -7.43 -0.19 25.63
CA PRO A 322 -7.45 0.77 26.73
C PRO A 322 -6.03 1.05 27.21
N LYS A 323 -5.88 2.15 27.94
CA LYS A 323 -4.60 2.66 28.42
C LYS A 323 -3.71 1.56 29.04
N GLN A 324 -2.60 1.29 28.40
CA GLN A 324 -1.49 0.50 28.94
C GLN A 324 -0.42 1.41 29.50
N LYS A 325 0.21 1.03 30.59
CA LYS A 325 1.27 1.78 31.27
C LYS A 325 2.61 1.10 31.08
N GLY A 326 3.57 1.79 30.47
CA GLY A 326 4.99 1.44 30.52
C GLY A 326 5.73 2.22 31.61
N ALA A 327 7.06 2.06 31.68
CA ALA A 327 7.89 2.75 32.67
C ALA A 327 7.81 4.30 32.53
N ASN A 328 7.86 4.80 31.30
CA ASN A 328 7.94 6.24 31.01
C ASN A 328 6.85 6.72 30.04
N PHE A 329 5.86 5.88 29.74
CA PHE A 329 4.78 6.20 28.83
C PHE A 329 3.45 5.55 29.21
N THR A 330 2.40 6.06 28.61
CA THR A 330 1.10 5.38 28.49
C THR A 330 0.71 5.32 27.02
N VAL A 331 0.08 4.25 26.60
CA VAL A 331 -0.41 4.06 25.22
C VAL A 331 -1.83 3.55 25.23
N ALA A 332 -2.62 3.99 24.26
CA ALA A 332 -3.95 3.50 23.97
C ALA A 332 -4.17 3.49 22.45
N ILE A 333 -5.00 2.59 21.94
CA ILE A 333 -5.25 2.46 20.51
C ILE A 333 -6.76 2.47 20.24
N ALA A 334 -7.17 3.37 19.35
CA ALA A 334 -8.52 3.42 18.79
C ALA A 334 -8.50 3.13 17.29
N THR A 335 -9.63 2.79 16.73
CA THR A 335 -9.79 2.61 15.28
C THR A 335 -10.78 3.62 14.72
N VAL A 336 -10.81 3.79 13.39
CA VAL A 336 -11.75 4.72 12.72
C VAL A 336 -13.20 4.28 12.87
N SER A 337 -14.12 5.26 12.94
CA SER A 337 -15.57 5.04 13.15
C SER A 337 -16.26 4.25 12.00
N TYR A 338 -15.71 4.29 10.78
CA TYR A 338 -16.28 3.65 9.59
C TYR A 338 -15.80 2.22 9.35
N THR A 339 -14.79 1.79 10.08
CA THR A 339 -14.36 0.40 10.05
C THR A 339 -15.25 -0.37 11.02
N HIS A 340 -16.17 -1.16 10.50
CA HIS A 340 -16.79 -2.23 11.29
C HIS A 340 -15.73 -3.30 11.55
N LEU A 341 -14.76 -2.97 12.40
CA LEU A 341 -14.01 -3.99 13.12
C LEU A 341 -15.06 -4.73 13.92
N ARG A 342 -15.36 -5.95 13.53
CA ARG A 342 -16.28 -6.76 14.31
C ARG A 342 -15.61 -6.99 15.66
N ALA A 343 -16.27 -6.56 16.75
CA ALA A 343 -15.79 -6.81 18.10
C ALA A 343 -15.57 -8.33 18.28
N HIS A 344 -14.35 -8.67 18.61
CA HIS A 344 -13.98 -10.02 19.05
C HIS A 344 -14.49 -10.26 20.45
#